data_311fbbed2b24e8514525436740ee8239
#
_entry.id   311fbbed2b24e8514525436740ee8239
#
_cell.length_a   1.000
_cell.length_b   1.000
_cell.length_c   1.000
_cell.angle_alpha   90.00
_cell.angle_beta   90.00
_cell.angle_gamma   90.00
#
_symmetry.space_group_name_H-M   'P 1'
#
loop_
_entity.id
_entity.type
_entity.pdbx_description
1 polymer ?
#
loop_
_entity_poly.entity_id
_entity_poly.type
_entity_poly.pdbx_seq_one_letter_code
_entity_poly.pdbx_strand_id
1 'polypeptide(L)'
;MSDGFTIGAAMAEPTIFECPACKETIDAKAETCRFCGVKVDHEAALRAAVVLAKVNQACSDASYMRSTALTLPVFFGLRFVPFIAWLGTVGFWVLLVGLPIWALRWLLKYRGLESDDAEFRKARNTVKWIGITVAAVLVVFLTLSVLVFILIRPSY
;
A
#
# COMPACT_ATOMS: atom_id res chain seq x y z
N MET A 1 23.30 -30.32 -2.09
CA MET A 1 21.97 -30.41 -2.72
C MET A 1 21.15 -29.31 -2.11
N SER A 2 21.17 -28.15 -2.77
CA SER A 2 20.47 -26.92 -2.34
C SER A 2 19.38 -26.67 -3.34
N ASP A 3 18.16 -27.17 -3.04
CA ASP A 3 16.98 -26.91 -3.83
C ASP A 3 16.60 -25.43 -3.64
N GLY A 4 16.97 -24.62 -4.63
CA GLY A 4 16.56 -23.24 -4.70
C GLY A 4 15.05 -23.16 -4.83
N PHE A 5 14.39 -22.70 -3.76
CA PHE A 5 13.00 -22.33 -3.78
C PHE A 5 12.85 -21.05 -4.61
N THR A 6 12.75 -21.21 -5.91
CA THR A 6 12.36 -20.15 -6.83
C THR A 6 10.85 -19.94 -6.66
N ILE A 7 10.47 -18.94 -5.88
CA ILE A 7 9.11 -18.37 -5.93
C ILE A 7 9.00 -17.65 -7.29
N GLY A 8 8.86 -18.42 -8.35
CA GLY A 8 8.29 -17.94 -9.60
C GLY A 8 6.80 -17.78 -9.32
N ALA A 9 6.40 -16.57 -8.93
CA ALA A 9 5.01 -16.17 -9.07
C ALA A 9 4.72 -16.10 -10.57
N ALA A 10 4.51 -17.28 -11.18
CA ALA A 10 3.70 -17.37 -12.37
C ALA A 10 2.40 -16.70 -11.97
N MET A 11 2.12 -15.51 -12.53
CA MET A 11 0.81 -14.91 -12.45
C MET A 11 -0.14 -15.95 -13.07
N ALA A 12 -0.79 -16.72 -12.19
CA ALA A 12 -1.85 -17.61 -12.62
C ALA A 12 -2.83 -16.69 -13.34
N GLU A 13 -3.07 -16.98 -14.63
CA GLU A 13 -4.07 -16.23 -15.41
C GLU A 13 -5.35 -16.24 -14.58
N PRO A 14 -5.98 -15.09 -14.33
CA PRO A 14 -7.19 -15.04 -13.56
C PRO A 14 -8.24 -15.88 -14.27
N THR A 15 -8.63 -16.98 -13.62
CA THR A 15 -9.57 -17.97 -14.19
C THR A 15 -11.02 -17.58 -14.00
N ILE A 16 -11.29 -16.54 -13.20
CA ILE A 16 -12.64 -16.08 -12.86
C ILE A 16 -12.71 -14.55 -13.02
N PHE A 17 -13.87 -14.08 -13.54
CA PHE A 17 -14.19 -12.66 -13.65
C PHE A 17 -15.69 -12.42 -13.50
N GLU A 18 -16.09 -11.17 -13.28
CA GLU A 18 -17.49 -10.77 -13.19
C GLU A 18 -18.09 -10.50 -14.57
N CYS A 19 -19.25 -11.08 -14.84
CA CYS A 19 -19.98 -10.83 -16.07
C CYS A 19 -20.37 -9.33 -16.16
N PRO A 20 -20.05 -8.62 -17.27
CA PRO A 20 -20.39 -7.21 -17.39
C PRO A 20 -21.89 -6.90 -17.39
N ALA A 21 -22.74 -7.91 -17.72
CA ALA A 21 -24.18 -7.73 -17.80
C ALA A 21 -24.91 -8.04 -16.48
N CYS A 22 -24.57 -9.17 -15.81
CA CYS A 22 -25.28 -9.60 -14.59
C CYS A 22 -24.42 -9.53 -13.32
N LYS A 23 -23.14 -9.21 -13.44
CA LYS A 23 -22.14 -9.13 -12.34
C LYS A 23 -21.91 -10.45 -11.59
N GLU A 24 -22.43 -11.57 -12.12
CA GLU A 24 -22.16 -12.89 -11.58
C GLU A 24 -20.77 -13.38 -11.96
N THR A 25 -20.15 -14.14 -11.08
CA THR A 25 -18.80 -14.69 -11.27
C THR A 25 -18.85 -15.84 -12.26
N ILE A 26 -18.10 -15.76 -13.35
CA ILE A 26 -18.01 -16.78 -14.40
C ILE A 26 -16.55 -17.12 -14.69
N ASP A 27 -16.34 -18.32 -15.26
CA ASP A 27 -15.03 -18.77 -15.70
C ASP A 27 -14.56 -17.93 -16.90
N ALA A 28 -13.28 -17.54 -16.89
CA ALA A 28 -12.66 -16.78 -17.98
C ALA A 28 -12.65 -17.53 -19.33
N LYS A 29 -12.84 -18.86 -19.32
CA LYS A 29 -12.94 -19.70 -20.51
C LYS A 29 -14.37 -19.84 -21.07
N ALA A 30 -15.37 -19.28 -20.36
CA ALA A 30 -16.76 -19.37 -20.80
C ALA A 30 -17.01 -18.43 -22.00
N GLU A 31 -17.47 -18.96 -23.12
CA GLU A 31 -17.87 -18.18 -24.30
C GLU A 31 -19.20 -17.44 -24.08
N THR A 32 -20.04 -17.94 -23.19
CA THR A 32 -21.34 -17.35 -22.84
C THR A 32 -21.57 -17.42 -21.35
N CYS A 33 -22.16 -16.37 -20.79
CA CYS A 33 -22.52 -16.34 -19.37
C CYS A 33 -23.67 -17.32 -19.12
N ARG A 34 -23.49 -18.31 -18.25
CA ARG A 34 -24.50 -19.28 -17.87
C ARG A 34 -25.72 -18.71 -17.15
N PHE A 35 -25.62 -17.49 -16.62
CA PHE A 35 -26.68 -16.83 -15.86
C PHE A 35 -27.53 -15.90 -16.71
N CYS A 36 -26.93 -15.11 -17.63
CA CYS A 36 -27.67 -14.14 -18.46
C CYS A 36 -27.59 -14.43 -19.98
N GLY A 37 -26.83 -15.45 -20.41
CA GLY A 37 -26.74 -15.86 -21.82
C GLY A 37 -25.96 -14.90 -22.74
N VAL A 38 -25.42 -13.83 -22.19
CA VAL A 38 -24.62 -12.84 -22.97
C VAL A 38 -23.31 -13.47 -23.41
N LYS A 39 -22.92 -13.28 -24.68
CA LYS A 39 -21.61 -13.67 -25.19
C LYS A 39 -20.52 -12.86 -24.46
N VAL A 40 -19.52 -13.56 -23.99
CA VAL A 40 -18.40 -12.98 -23.25
C VAL A 40 -17.24 -12.76 -24.21
N ASP A 41 -16.79 -11.54 -24.35
CA ASP A 41 -15.53 -11.24 -25.04
C ASP A 41 -14.37 -11.62 -24.12
N HIS A 42 -13.64 -12.64 -24.51
CA HIS A 42 -12.52 -13.19 -23.75
C HIS A 42 -11.43 -12.15 -23.48
N GLU A 43 -11.13 -11.29 -24.44
CA GLU A 43 -10.14 -10.21 -24.23
C GLU A 43 -10.63 -9.16 -23.24
N ALA A 44 -11.90 -8.77 -23.30
CA ALA A 44 -12.50 -7.84 -22.34
C ALA A 44 -12.53 -8.45 -20.93
N ALA A 45 -12.83 -9.74 -20.83
CA ALA A 45 -12.80 -10.49 -19.58
C ALA A 45 -11.40 -10.53 -18.95
N LEU A 46 -10.38 -10.87 -19.72
CA LEU A 46 -8.99 -10.87 -19.23
C LEU A 46 -8.54 -9.49 -18.79
N ARG A 47 -8.88 -8.45 -19.55
CA ARG A 47 -8.57 -7.05 -19.16
C ARG A 47 -9.23 -6.67 -17.85
N ALA A 48 -10.51 -7.00 -17.66
CA ALA A 48 -11.24 -6.76 -16.42
C ALA A 48 -10.62 -7.50 -15.23
N ALA A 49 -10.26 -8.76 -15.42
CA ALA A 49 -9.62 -9.59 -14.40
C ALA A 49 -8.24 -9.04 -13.97
N VAL A 50 -7.43 -8.56 -14.92
CA VAL A 50 -6.13 -7.91 -14.63
C VAL A 50 -6.33 -6.61 -13.85
N VAL A 51 -7.35 -5.82 -14.19
CA VAL A 51 -7.69 -4.59 -13.44
C VAL A 51 -8.11 -4.92 -12.02
N LEU A 52 -9.00 -5.91 -11.84
CA LEU A 52 -9.45 -6.36 -10.52
C LEU A 52 -8.29 -6.87 -9.65
N ALA A 53 -7.39 -7.67 -10.23
CA ALA A 53 -6.20 -8.14 -9.53
C ALA A 53 -5.30 -6.98 -9.07
N LYS A 54 -5.11 -5.94 -9.91
CA LYS A 54 -4.37 -4.74 -9.54
C LYS A 54 -5.07 -3.94 -8.43
N VAL A 55 -6.39 -3.84 -8.45
CA VAL A 55 -7.18 -3.17 -7.40
C VAL A 55 -7.00 -3.91 -6.08
N ASN A 56 -7.15 -5.23 -6.07
CA ASN A 56 -6.98 -6.05 -4.88
C ASN A 56 -5.55 -5.93 -4.31
N GLN A 57 -4.54 -5.94 -5.18
CA GLN A 57 -3.16 -5.72 -4.75
C GLN A 57 -2.97 -4.33 -4.15
N ALA A 58 -3.55 -3.29 -4.75
CA ALA A 58 -3.46 -1.93 -4.23
C ALA A 58 -4.13 -1.80 -2.85
N CYS A 59 -5.29 -2.42 -2.63
CA CYS A 59 -5.98 -2.45 -1.35
C CYS A 59 -5.17 -3.21 -0.28
N SER A 60 -4.56 -4.34 -0.66
CA SER A 60 -3.67 -5.11 0.22
C SER A 60 -2.44 -4.28 0.62
N ASP A 61 -1.73 -3.68 -0.34
CA ASP A 61 -0.57 -2.81 -0.07
C ASP A 61 -0.95 -1.64 0.88
N ALA A 62 -2.14 -1.04 0.70
CA ALA A 62 -2.64 0.04 1.56
C ALA A 62 -2.93 -0.45 2.99
N SER A 63 -3.46 -1.66 3.15
CA SER A 63 -3.73 -2.26 4.45
C SER A 63 -2.42 -2.55 5.21
N TYR A 64 -1.40 -3.07 4.54
CA TYR A 64 -0.05 -3.24 5.11
C TYR A 64 0.57 -1.90 5.52
N MET A 65 0.43 -0.87 4.71
CA MET A 65 0.92 0.47 5.05
C MET A 65 0.24 1.01 6.31
N ARG A 66 -1.08 0.79 6.45
CA ARG A 66 -1.82 1.18 7.64
C ARG A 66 -1.33 0.44 8.89
N SER A 67 -1.16 -0.88 8.83
CA SER A 67 -0.65 -1.66 9.96
C SER A 67 0.77 -1.24 10.35
N THR A 68 1.62 -0.99 9.36
CA THR A 68 2.99 -0.48 9.58
C THR A 68 2.97 0.91 10.22
N ALA A 69 2.07 1.80 9.80
CA ALA A 69 1.94 3.14 10.41
C ALA A 69 1.54 3.06 11.89
N LEU A 70 0.73 2.07 12.28
CA LEU A 70 0.33 1.83 13.68
C LEU A 70 1.49 1.36 14.58
N THR A 71 2.59 0.86 14.02
CA THR A 71 3.79 0.50 14.79
C THR A 71 4.67 1.71 15.15
N LEU A 72 4.45 2.86 14.51
CA LEU A 72 5.25 4.07 14.74
C LEU A 72 5.22 4.55 16.21
N PRO A 73 4.06 4.64 16.90
CA PRO A 73 4.03 4.99 18.32
C PRO A 73 4.68 3.92 19.20
N VAL A 74 4.69 2.65 18.77
CA VAL A 74 5.38 1.59 19.52
C VAL A 74 6.90 1.83 19.50
N PHE A 75 7.48 2.09 18.33
CA PHE A 75 8.92 2.41 18.22
C PHE A 75 9.27 3.72 18.95
N PHE A 76 8.37 4.70 18.95
CA PHE A 76 8.53 5.90 19.75
C PHE A 76 8.58 5.59 21.26
N GLY A 77 7.70 4.73 21.76
CA GLY A 77 7.69 4.28 23.16
C GLY A 77 8.92 3.48 23.55
N LEU A 78 9.40 2.59 22.67
CA LEU A 78 10.62 1.79 22.90
C LEU A 78 11.88 2.65 23.09
N ARG A 79 11.89 3.88 22.61
CA ARG A 79 13.00 4.83 22.81
C ARG A 79 13.25 5.17 24.27
N PHE A 80 12.27 5.05 25.14
CA PHE A 80 12.39 5.35 26.57
C PHE A 80 12.85 4.16 27.41
N VAL A 81 13.02 2.98 26.82
CA VAL A 81 13.48 1.78 27.50
C VAL A 81 15.01 1.67 27.36
N PRO A 82 15.81 1.79 28.44
CA PRO A 82 17.27 1.98 28.36
C PRO A 82 18.01 0.91 27.56
N PHE A 83 17.62 -0.36 27.68
CA PHE A 83 18.33 -1.47 27.00
C PHE A 83 18.04 -1.59 25.50
N ILE A 84 16.89 -1.07 25.02
CA ILE A 84 16.44 -1.18 23.63
C ILE A 84 16.18 0.17 22.97
N ALA A 85 16.56 1.27 23.63
CA ALA A 85 16.33 2.63 23.16
C ALA A 85 16.91 2.89 21.76
N TRP A 86 18.07 2.28 21.44
CA TRP A 86 18.69 2.40 20.13
C TRP A 86 17.81 1.78 19.03
N LEU A 87 17.21 0.62 19.30
CA LEU A 87 16.29 -0.06 18.37
C LEU A 87 15.03 0.79 18.14
N GLY A 88 14.46 1.33 19.22
CA GLY A 88 13.33 2.26 19.16
C GLY A 88 13.65 3.49 18.32
N THR A 89 14.83 4.06 18.52
CA THR A 89 15.27 5.26 17.78
C THR A 89 15.47 4.99 16.30
N VAL A 90 16.21 3.93 15.95
CA VAL A 90 16.46 3.57 14.54
C VAL A 90 15.15 3.19 13.86
N GLY A 91 14.32 2.32 14.47
CA GLY A 91 13.04 1.92 13.92
C GLY A 91 12.08 3.10 13.69
N PHE A 92 12.02 4.01 14.65
CA PHE A 92 11.22 5.23 14.53
C PHE A 92 11.64 6.07 13.32
N TRP A 93 12.93 6.37 13.15
CA TRP A 93 13.41 7.17 12.02
C TRP A 93 13.24 6.48 10.67
N VAL A 94 13.47 5.18 10.61
CA VAL A 94 13.25 4.38 9.37
C VAL A 94 11.78 4.45 8.95
N LEU A 95 10.85 4.31 9.89
CA LEU A 95 9.42 4.42 9.59
C LEU A 95 9.00 5.85 9.25
N LEU A 96 9.50 6.84 9.99
CA LEU A 96 9.15 8.24 9.80
C LEU A 96 9.54 8.77 8.41
N VAL A 97 10.66 8.29 7.86
CA VAL A 97 11.13 8.64 6.50
C VAL A 97 10.58 7.67 5.46
N GLY A 98 10.52 6.38 5.77
CA GLY A 98 10.14 5.34 4.83
C GLY A 98 8.66 5.37 4.45
N LEU A 99 7.76 5.63 5.41
CA LEU A 99 6.32 5.64 5.17
C LEU A 99 5.87 6.70 4.13
N PRO A 100 6.28 7.98 4.19
CA PRO A 100 5.88 8.95 3.18
C PRO A 100 6.48 8.63 1.79
N ILE A 101 7.69 8.09 1.73
CA ILE A 101 8.28 7.64 0.46
C ILE A 101 7.49 6.46 -0.10
N TRP A 102 7.12 5.50 0.73
CA TRP A 102 6.29 4.36 0.32
C TRP A 102 4.89 4.80 -0.13
N ALA A 103 4.25 5.71 0.60
CA ALA A 103 2.97 6.29 0.21
C ALA A 103 3.04 7.01 -1.14
N LEU A 104 4.10 7.79 -1.37
CA LEU A 104 4.32 8.48 -2.65
C LEU A 104 4.50 7.47 -3.79
N ARG A 105 5.36 6.45 -3.61
CA ARG A 105 5.55 5.39 -4.61
C ARG A 105 4.26 4.64 -4.91
N TRP A 106 3.46 4.36 -3.90
CA TRP A 106 2.15 3.72 -4.07
C TRP A 106 1.21 4.61 -4.90
N LEU A 107 1.11 5.90 -4.58
CA LEU A 107 0.27 6.85 -5.32
C LEU A 107 0.72 6.99 -6.77
N LEU A 108 2.03 6.98 -7.04
CA LEU A 108 2.57 7.03 -8.40
C LEU A 108 2.30 5.71 -9.16
N LYS A 109 2.50 4.56 -8.52
CA LYS A 109 2.30 3.23 -9.11
C LYS A 109 0.85 3.02 -9.55
N TYR A 110 -0.12 3.48 -8.74
CA TYR A 110 -1.55 3.28 -8.98
C TYR A 110 -2.26 4.54 -9.51
N ARG A 111 -1.50 5.53 -10.00
CA ARG A 111 -2.04 6.81 -10.48
C ARG A 111 -3.04 6.64 -11.64
N GLY A 112 -2.75 5.72 -12.56
CA GLY A 112 -3.58 5.46 -13.76
C GLY A 112 -4.69 4.44 -13.54
N LEU A 113 -4.87 3.93 -12.30
CA LEU A 113 -5.93 2.98 -12.01
C LEU A 113 -7.20 3.75 -11.63
N GLU A 114 -8.12 3.88 -12.59
CA GLU A 114 -9.47 4.41 -12.36
C GLU A 114 -10.38 3.22 -12.05
N SER A 115 -10.82 3.12 -10.80
CA SER A 115 -11.82 2.16 -10.36
C SER A 115 -12.87 2.87 -9.53
N ASP A 116 -14.14 2.62 -9.85
CA ASP A 116 -15.29 3.11 -9.08
C ASP A 116 -15.50 2.36 -7.77
N ASP A 117 -14.63 1.39 -7.48
CA ASP A 117 -14.68 0.59 -6.27
C ASP A 117 -14.53 1.47 -5.01
N ALA A 118 -15.51 1.36 -4.11
CA ALA A 118 -15.56 2.09 -2.85
C ALA A 118 -14.36 1.75 -1.95
N GLU A 119 -13.89 0.49 -1.97
CA GLU A 119 -12.74 0.04 -1.19
C GLU A 119 -11.44 0.65 -1.70
N PHE A 120 -11.25 0.70 -3.02
CA PHE A 120 -10.09 1.35 -3.63
C PHE A 120 -10.02 2.84 -3.31
N ARG A 121 -11.18 3.55 -3.37
CA ARG A 121 -11.24 4.98 -2.98
C ARG A 121 -10.87 5.18 -1.52
N LYS A 122 -11.37 4.31 -0.63
CA LYS A 122 -11.02 4.32 0.79
C LYS A 122 -9.53 4.05 1.02
N ALA A 123 -8.96 3.04 0.35
CA ALA A 123 -7.55 2.73 0.40
C ALA A 123 -6.69 3.92 -0.05
N ARG A 124 -7.04 4.54 -1.18
CA ARG A 124 -6.35 5.72 -1.73
C ARG A 124 -6.37 6.91 -0.76
N ASN A 125 -7.51 7.17 -0.13
CA ASN A 125 -7.63 8.22 0.87
C ASN A 125 -6.79 7.89 2.11
N THR A 126 -6.83 6.66 2.59
CA THR A 126 -6.03 6.21 3.75
C THR A 126 -4.54 6.41 3.49
N VAL A 127 -4.02 5.98 2.33
CA VAL A 127 -2.60 6.15 1.96
C VAL A 127 -2.22 7.63 1.87
N LYS A 128 -3.07 8.47 1.28
CA LYS A 128 -2.84 9.93 1.24
C LYS A 128 -2.73 10.53 2.63
N TRP A 129 -3.67 10.22 3.52
CA TRP A 129 -3.66 10.74 4.88
C TRP A 129 -2.47 10.25 5.70
N ILE A 130 -2.11 8.97 5.59
CA ILE A 130 -0.90 8.43 6.23
C ILE A 130 0.34 9.18 5.74
N GLY A 131 0.49 9.33 4.42
CA GLY A 131 1.63 10.03 3.83
C GLY A 131 1.72 11.49 4.31
N ILE A 132 0.61 12.23 4.30
CA ILE A 132 0.56 13.62 4.71
C ILE A 132 0.85 13.78 6.21
N THR A 133 0.21 12.98 7.07
CA THR A 133 0.37 13.09 8.52
C THR A 133 1.78 12.73 8.96
N VAL A 134 2.37 11.66 8.41
CA VAL A 134 3.73 11.27 8.75
C VAL A 134 4.75 12.26 8.21
N ALA A 135 4.55 12.80 7.01
CA ALA A 135 5.41 13.87 6.46
C ALA A 135 5.33 15.15 7.31
N ALA A 136 4.14 15.53 7.75
CA ALA A 136 3.97 16.70 8.64
C ALA A 136 4.70 16.50 9.98
N VAL A 137 4.59 15.32 10.59
CA VAL A 137 5.33 14.96 11.80
C VAL A 137 6.84 15.06 11.57
N LEU A 138 7.34 14.53 10.43
CA LEU A 138 8.75 14.62 10.07
C LEU A 138 9.22 16.09 9.99
N VAL A 139 8.47 16.95 9.32
CA VAL A 139 8.78 18.38 9.19
C VAL A 139 8.83 19.05 10.56
N VAL A 140 7.85 18.80 11.43
CA VAL A 140 7.83 19.34 12.80
C VAL A 140 9.05 18.88 13.59
N PHE A 141 9.42 17.60 13.51
CA PHE A 141 10.62 17.10 14.18
C PHE A 141 11.91 17.77 13.68
N LEU A 142 12.03 17.95 12.37
CA LEU A 142 13.20 18.61 11.79
C LEU A 142 13.28 20.08 12.20
N THR A 143 12.16 20.81 12.15
CA THR A 143 12.12 22.24 12.55
C THR A 143 12.45 22.42 14.03
N LEU A 144 11.90 21.58 14.91
CA LEU A 144 12.23 21.61 16.33
C LEU A 144 13.70 21.28 16.59
N SER A 145 14.26 20.31 15.89
CA SER A 145 15.68 19.93 16.01
C SER A 145 16.60 21.08 15.61
N VAL A 146 16.28 21.77 14.51
CA VAL A 146 17.05 22.95 14.06
C VAL A 146 16.92 24.09 15.06
N LEU A 147 15.72 24.35 15.57
CA LEU A 147 15.49 25.39 16.55
C LEU A 147 16.30 25.16 17.84
N VAL A 148 16.25 23.94 18.38
CA VAL A 148 17.02 23.53 19.56
C VAL A 148 18.51 23.68 19.30
N PHE A 149 18.99 23.27 18.11
CA PHE A 149 20.41 23.42 17.73
C PHE A 149 20.84 24.88 17.69
N ILE A 150 20.02 25.80 17.18
CA ILE A 150 20.31 27.24 17.13
C ILE A 150 20.33 27.85 18.55
N LEU A 151 19.36 27.44 19.41
CA LEU A 151 19.27 27.99 20.78
C LEU A 151 20.37 27.51 21.72
N ILE A 152 20.90 26.30 21.51
CA ILE A 152 21.98 25.73 22.34
C ILE A 152 23.36 26.14 21.84
N ARG A 153 23.49 26.67 20.62
CA ARG A 153 24.77 27.13 20.08
C ARG A 153 25.24 28.34 20.91
N PRO A 154 26.33 28.20 21.71
CA PRO A 154 26.86 29.34 22.44
C PRO A 154 27.29 30.39 21.42
N SER A 155 26.86 31.63 21.60
CA SER A 155 27.36 32.79 20.87
C SER A 155 28.82 32.99 21.27
N TYR A 156 29.73 32.49 20.42
CA TYR A 156 31.15 32.87 20.49
C TYR A 156 31.35 34.18 19.77
#